data_bc225f1e4c1c9cca7f57fa377dc765af
#
_entry.id   bc225f1e4c1c9cca7f57fa377dc765af
#
_cell.length_a   1.000
_cell.length_b   1.000
_cell.length_c   1.000
_cell.angle_alpha   90.00
_cell.angle_beta   90.00
_cell.angle_gamma   90.00
#
_symmetry.space_group_name_H-M   'P 1'
#
loop_
_entity.id
_entity.type
_entity.pdbx_description
1 polymer ?
#
loop_
_entity_poly.entity_id
_entity_poly.type
_entity_poly.pdbx_seq_one_letter_code
_entity_poly.pdbx_strand_id
1 'polypeptide(L)'
;MNLESLRRKRAKRLGVKVTAHVGQRRIFFVLDRATKKFHGDIALWMQHIEYARTQKAHKKLNRVLTSVLRLHPTRPELWIYAANYAIEAEGDMMEARSYMQRGLRFCKRSKDLWTAYAKLEMIYIAKIFGRRRILGLDEDRTQIPQATVEDNSDADIVTLPTITAEDINPDLAQNDSVDQVALQNLNSMPALSGAIPIAVFDAAMKQFPDDDLLGERFFEMIVGFAGVPCYKKILEHIVDTLSAAMPTSPLVANCYIWQPVVGIKPTSPEFPRGLGVALHRLDSSAQRVHPRLPLLKRTIDSLLSFLGVEELDPDIRKVLLATLKSTLGQLQMELEHEAGENGDEAAQVLQKLRSNSLHQFVEPTMAWAFRIWGKNTRLVNLRGTDLI
;
A
#
# COMPACT_ATOMS: atom_id res chain seq x y z
N MET A 1 -25.05 -24.20 6.29
CA MET A 1 -24.64 -23.12 7.22
C MET A 1 -25.84 -22.42 7.84
N ASN A 2 -26.85 -22.00 7.07
CA ASN A 2 -28.02 -21.27 7.60
C ASN A 2 -28.78 -22.00 8.70
N LEU A 3 -29.02 -23.32 8.55
CA LEU A 3 -29.71 -24.13 9.57
C LEU A 3 -28.97 -24.16 10.91
N GLU A 4 -27.65 -24.25 10.90
CA GLU A 4 -26.85 -24.23 12.13
C GLU A 4 -26.85 -22.85 12.81
N SER A 5 -26.82 -21.78 12.04
CA SER A 5 -26.95 -20.42 12.57
C SER A 5 -28.32 -20.18 13.23
N LEU A 6 -29.39 -20.68 12.59
CA LEU A 6 -30.75 -20.64 13.15
C LEU A 6 -30.85 -21.46 14.43
N ARG A 7 -30.27 -22.68 14.43
CA ARG A 7 -30.24 -23.54 15.62
C ARG A 7 -29.51 -22.87 16.80
N ARG A 8 -28.37 -22.22 16.55
CA ARG A 8 -27.63 -21.46 17.57
C ARG A 8 -28.45 -20.28 18.09
N LYS A 9 -29.10 -19.52 17.21
CA LYS A 9 -29.98 -18.42 17.60
C LYS A 9 -31.15 -18.91 18.46
N ARG A 10 -31.79 -20.03 18.07
CA ARG A 10 -32.90 -20.63 18.84
C ARG A 10 -32.42 -21.12 20.20
N ALA A 11 -31.27 -21.81 20.27
CA ALA A 11 -30.71 -22.29 21.51
C ALA A 11 -30.33 -21.16 22.47
N LYS A 12 -29.79 -20.05 21.95
CA LYS A 12 -29.51 -18.84 22.74
C LYS A 12 -30.80 -18.21 23.32
N ARG A 13 -31.89 -18.19 22.54
CA ARG A 13 -33.18 -17.69 23.01
C ARG A 13 -33.81 -18.58 24.08
N LEU A 14 -33.65 -19.89 23.98
CA LEU A 14 -34.21 -20.86 24.89
C LEU A 14 -33.31 -21.17 26.11
N GLY A 15 -32.12 -20.56 26.22
CA GLY A 15 -31.17 -20.83 27.29
C GLY A 15 -30.61 -22.25 27.33
N VAL A 16 -30.78 -23.02 26.24
CA VAL A 16 -30.34 -24.43 26.18
C VAL A 16 -28.87 -24.49 25.81
N LYS A 17 -28.05 -25.23 26.61
CA LYS A 17 -26.67 -25.53 26.30
C LYS A 17 -26.60 -26.45 25.07
N VAL A 18 -26.26 -25.90 23.90
CA VAL A 18 -25.99 -26.69 22.69
C VAL A 18 -24.53 -27.08 22.68
N THR A 19 -24.25 -28.36 22.48
CA THR A 19 -22.89 -28.86 22.19
C THR A 19 -22.49 -28.33 20.80
N ALA A 20 -21.75 -27.23 20.81
CA ALA A 20 -21.36 -26.49 19.58
C ALA A 20 -20.60 -27.39 18.58
N HIS A 21 -19.89 -28.41 19.08
CA HIS A 21 -19.04 -29.27 18.28
C HIS A 21 -19.77 -30.23 17.33
N VAL A 22 -21.00 -30.65 17.66
CA VAL A 22 -21.75 -31.61 16.81
C VAL A 22 -22.15 -30.98 15.48
N GLY A 23 -22.64 -29.73 15.53
CA GLY A 23 -22.98 -28.99 14.32
C GLY A 23 -21.77 -28.69 13.45
N GLN A 24 -20.65 -28.29 14.06
CA GLN A 24 -19.39 -28.02 13.36
C GLN A 24 -18.87 -29.26 12.63
N ARG A 25 -18.83 -30.43 13.30
CA ARG A 25 -18.37 -31.69 12.70
C ARG A 25 -19.23 -32.07 11.48
N ARG A 26 -20.55 -31.89 11.57
CA ARG A 26 -21.47 -32.20 10.47
C ARG A 26 -21.22 -31.27 9.27
N ILE A 27 -21.01 -29.98 9.49
CA ILE A 27 -20.72 -29.01 8.41
C ILE A 27 -19.38 -29.36 7.76
N PHE A 28 -18.32 -29.60 8.54
CA PHE A 28 -17.03 -30.03 8.00
C PHE A 28 -17.14 -31.31 7.19
N PHE A 29 -17.90 -32.30 7.68
CA PHE A 29 -18.12 -33.53 6.95
C PHE A 29 -18.79 -33.31 5.58
N VAL A 30 -19.83 -32.44 5.56
CA VAL A 30 -20.52 -32.10 4.30
C VAL A 30 -19.58 -31.36 3.35
N LEU A 31 -18.81 -30.37 3.85
CA LEU A 31 -17.84 -29.61 3.05
C LEU A 31 -16.70 -30.50 2.53
N ASP A 32 -16.15 -31.41 3.35
CA ASP A 32 -15.14 -32.35 2.93
C ASP A 32 -15.66 -33.29 1.82
N ARG A 33 -16.89 -33.76 1.95
CA ARG A 33 -17.50 -34.61 0.92
C ARG A 33 -17.80 -33.81 -0.37
N ALA A 34 -18.27 -32.59 -0.21
CA ALA A 34 -18.60 -31.72 -1.35
C ALA A 34 -17.33 -31.34 -2.13
N THR A 35 -16.25 -30.91 -1.46
CA THR A 35 -14.96 -30.55 -2.11
C THR A 35 -14.30 -31.79 -2.78
N LYS A 36 -14.48 -32.96 -2.24
CA LYS A 36 -14.01 -34.20 -2.91
C LYS A 36 -14.81 -34.53 -4.18
N LYS A 37 -16.15 -34.34 -4.13
CA LYS A 37 -17.01 -34.61 -5.28
C LYS A 37 -16.90 -33.55 -6.37
N PHE A 38 -16.82 -32.29 -5.99
CA PHE A 38 -16.78 -31.12 -6.88
C PHE A 38 -15.42 -30.42 -6.74
N HIS A 39 -14.36 -31.15 -7.00
CA HIS A 39 -12.98 -30.68 -6.79
C HIS A 39 -12.60 -29.47 -7.67
N GLY A 40 -13.25 -29.28 -8.83
CA GLY A 40 -13.04 -28.17 -9.76
C GLY A 40 -13.71 -26.87 -9.33
N ASP A 41 -14.65 -26.91 -8.38
CA ASP A 41 -15.38 -25.71 -7.94
C ASP A 41 -14.61 -24.93 -6.86
N ILE A 42 -13.97 -23.84 -7.29
CA ILE A 42 -13.17 -22.97 -6.42
C ILE A 42 -14.06 -22.26 -5.38
N ALA A 43 -15.29 -21.89 -5.74
CA ALA A 43 -16.20 -21.22 -4.82
C ALA A 43 -16.53 -22.10 -3.62
N LEU A 44 -16.70 -23.40 -3.86
CA LEU A 44 -16.91 -24.38 -2.80
C LEU A 44 -15.68 -24.54 -1.88
N TRP A 45 -14.47 -24.53 -2.46
CA TRP A 45 -13.24 -24.53 -1.68
C TRP A 45 -13.10 -23.28 -0.83
N MET A 46 -13.41 -22.10 -1.37
CA MET A 46 -13.38 -20.84 -0.62
C MET A 46 -14.40 -20.84 0.53
N GLN A 47 -15.59 -21.37 0.33
CA GLN A 47 -16.58 -21.56 1.41
C GLN A 47 -16.05 -22.48 2.52
N HIS A 48 -15.34 -23.55 2.15
CA HIS A 48 -14.74 -24.47 3.12
C HIS A 48 -13.63 -23.78 3.94
N ILE A 49 -12.75 -23.03 3.27
CA ILE A 49 -11.67 -22.27 3.88
C ILE A 49 -12.25 -21.20 4.84
N GLU A 50 -13.24 -20.43 4.39
CA GLU A 50 -13.86 -19.38 5.19
C GLU A 50 -14.59 -19.95 6.41
N TYR A 51 -15.27 -21.08 6.24
CA TYR A 51 -15.87 -21.77 7.37
C TYR A 51 -14.82 -22.26 8.37
N ALA A 52 -13.70 -22.84 7.91
CA ALA A 52 -12.61 -23.28 8.78
C ALA A 52 -11.97 -22.09 9.52
N ARG A 53 -11.81 -20.94 8.85
CA ARG A 53 -11.32 -19.69 9.42
C ARG A 53 -12.25 -19.16 10.52
N THR A 54 -13.54 -19.07 10.25
CA THR A 54 -14.54 -18.59 11.23
C THR A 54 -14.63 -19.48 12.47
N GLN A 55 -14.38 -20.78 12.32
CA GLN A 55 -14.35 -21.73 13.44
C GLN A 55 -12.98 -21.79 14.13
N LYS A 56 -11.98 -21.00 13.68
CA LYS A 56 -10.58 -21.02 14.19
C LYS A 56 -9.96 -22.40 14.16
N ALA A 57 -10.32 -23.23 13.15
CA ALA A 57 -9.87 -24.60 13.00
C ALA A 57 -8.59 -24.66 12.16
N HIS A 58 -7.46 -24.08 12.67
CA HIS A 58 -6.20 -23.91 11.94
C HIS A 58 -5.68 -25.19 11.28
N LYS A 59 -5.60 -26.32 12.03
CA LYS A 59 -5.14 -27.60 11.49
C LYS A 59 -6.00 -28.11 10.32
N LYS A 60 -7.31 -27.84 10.37
CA LYS A 60 -8.22 -28.23 9.28
C LYS A 60 -8.04 -27.30 8.09
N LEU A 61 -7.93 -26.02 8.34
CA LEU A 61 -7.73 -24.99 7.32
C LEU A 61 -6.46 -25.27 6.51
N ASN A 62 -5.32 -25.54 7.18
CA ASN A 62 -4.05 -25.83 6.52
C ASN A 62 -4.15 -27.08 5.63
N ARG A 63 -4.88 -28.14 6.07
CA ARG A 63 -5.15 -29.32 5.23
C ARG A 63 -5.97 -28.97 3.98
N VAL A 64 -6.99 -28.12 4.14
CA VAL A 64 -7.84 -27.68 3.03
C VAL A 64 -7.04 -26.82 2.06
N LEU A 65 -6.24 -25.85 2.56
CA LEU A 65 -5.34 -25.03 1.76
C LEU A 65 -4.35 -25.89 0.97
N THR A 66 -3.67 -26.83 1.63
CA THR A 66 -2.74 -27.74 0.95
C THR A 66 -3.45 -28.54 -0.15
N SER A 67 -4.67 -29.00 0.11
CA SER A 67 -5.44 -29.77 -0.87
C SER A 67 -5.85 -28.94 -2.08
N VAL A 68 -6.34 -27.71 -1.87
CA VAL A 68 -6.77 -26.83 -2.97
C VAL A 68 -5.59 -26.35 -3.80
N LEU A 69 -4.45 -26.03 -3.17
CA LEU A 69 -3.23 -25.62 -3.88
C LEU A 69 -2.64 -26.75 -4.75
N ARG A 70 -2.76 -27.99 -4.30
CA ARG A 70 -2.35 -29.16 -5.11
C ARG A 70 -3.25 -29.39 -6.32
N LEU A 71 -4.55 -29.13 -6.19
CA LEU A 71 -5.52 -29.32 -7.27
C LEU A 71 -5.56 -28.14 -8.26
N HIS A 72 -5.31 -26.95 -7.76
CA HIS A 72 -5.39 -25.70 -8.55
C HIS A 72 -4.09 -24.87 -8.47
N PRO A 73 -2.92 -25.42 -8.85
CA PRO A 73 -1.64 -24.75 -8.69
C PRO A 73 -1.48 -23.51 -9.58
N THR A 74 -2.26 -23.41 -10.66
CA THR A 74 -2.21 -22.31 -11.64
C THR A 74 -3.04 -21.08 -11.24
N ARG A 75 -3.66 -21.09 -10.06
CA ARG A 75 -4.46 -19.97 -9.57
C ARG A 75 -3.66 -19.13 -8.58
N PRO A 76 -3.18 -17.94 -8.98
CA PRO A 76 -2.34 -17.09 -8.13
C PRO A 76 -3.07 -16.62 -6.87
N GLU A 77 -4.39 -16.37 -6.94
CA GLU A 77 -5.20 -15.88 -5.85
C GLU A 77 -5.18 -16.81 -4.62
N LEU A 78 -5.10 -18.11 -4.87
CA LEU A 78 -5.07 -19.12 -3.80
C LEU A 78 -3.73 -19.12 -3.05
N TRP A 79 -2.62 -18.89 -3.76
CA TRP A 79 -1.30 -18.76 -3.16
C TRP A 79 -1.19 -17.48 -2.33
N ILE A 80 -1.70 -16.36 -2.86
CA ILE A 80 -1.76 -15.08 -2.14
C ILE A 80 -2.60 -15.23 -0.87
N TYR A 81 -3.77 -15.88 -0.97
CA TYR A 81 -4.63 -16.12 0.19
C TYR A 81 -3.93 -16.95 1.26
N ALA A 82 -3.27 -18.04 0.86
CA ALA A 82 -2.55 -18.93 1.78
C ALA A 82 -1.41 -18.22 2.51
N ALA A 83 -0.63 -17.42 1.78
CA ALA A 83 0.47 -16.64 2.36
C ALA A 83 -0.02 -15.55 3.31
N ASN A 84 -1.07 -14.82 2.95
CA ASN A 84 -1.68 -13.83 3.83
C ASN A 84 -2.22 -14.47 5.10
N TYR A 85 -2.87 -15.63 4.99
CA TYR A 85 -3.36 -16.36 6.14
C TYR A 85 -2.23 -16.79 7.09
N ALA A 86 -1.11 -17.30 6.55
CA ALA A 86 0.05 -17.70 7.35
C ALA A 86 0.63 -16.52 8.15
N ILE A 87 0.72 -15.31 7.55
CA ILE A 87 1.28 -14.14 8.24
C ILE A 87 0.29 -13.45 9.19
N GLU A 88 -1.02 -13.47 8.87
CA GLU A 88 -2.04 -12.81 9.69
C GLU A 88 -2.49 -13.65 10.88
N ALA A 89 -2.75 -14.94 10.65
CA ALA A 89 -3.34 -15.82 11.65
C ALA A 89 -2.31 -16.62 12.45
N GLU A 90 -1.23 -17.03 11.81
CA GLU A 90 -0.20 -17.89 12.42
C GLU A 90 1.09 -17.11 12.74
N GLY A 91 1.29 -15.95 12.10
CA GLY A 91 2.50 -15.14 12.28
C GLY A 91 3.75 -15.78 11.65
N ASP A 92 3.55 -16.83 10.86
CA ASP A 92 4.65 -17.61 10.26
C ASP A 92 5.06 -17.03 8.90
N MET A 93 6.14 -16.25 8.92
CA MET A 93 6.73 -15.66 7.72
C MET A 93 7.42 -16.70 6.83
N MET A 94 7.97 -17.76 7.41
CA MET A 94 8.67 -18.80 6.66
C MET A 94 7.70 -19.59 5.79
N GLU A 95 6.55 -19.94 6.36
CA GLU A 95 5.50 -20.62 5.61
C GLU A 95 4.89 -19.69 4.54
N ALA A 96 4.63 -18.42 4.87
CA ALA A 96 4.14 -17.43 3.91
C ALA A 96 5.07 -17.26 2.71
N ARG A 97 6.37 -17.13 2.92
CA ARG A 97 7.39 -17.11 1.85
C ARG A 97 7.38 -18.39 1.02
N SER A 98 7.27 -19.54 1.67
CA SER A 98 7.18 -20.84 0.97
C SER A 98 5.99 -20.90 0.02
N TYR A 99 4.80 -20.40 0.45
CA TYR A 99 3.63 -20.31 -0.43
C TYR A 99 3.88 -19.37 -1.62
N MET A 100 4.43 -18.17 -1.41
CA MET A 100 4.73 -17.23 -2.49
C MET A 100 5.74 -17.79 -3.48
N GLN A 101 6.85 -18.36 -3.01
CA GLN A 101 7.88 -18.95 -3.87
C GLN A 101 7.37 -20.13 -4.67
N ARG A 102 6.54 -21.02 -4.06
CA ARG A 102 5.90 -22.11 -4.78
C ARG A 102 4.90 -21.58 -5.81
N GLY A 103 4.09 -20.59 -5.42
CA GLY A 103 3.16 -19.93 -6.32
C GLY A 103 3.85 -19.37 -7.56
N LEU A 104 4.99 -18.67 -7.40
CA LEU A 104 5.78 -18.12 -8.50
C LEU A 104 6.35 -19.20 -9.44
N ARG A 105 6.62 -20.42 -8.95
CA ARG A 105 7.04 -21.53 -9.83
C ARG A 105 5.93 -21.98 -10.78
N PHE A 106 4.66 -21.99 -10.31
CA PHE A 106 3.51 -22.39 -11.12
C PHE A 106 2.91 -21.23 -11.92
N CYS A 107 2.91 -20.02 -11.37
CA CYS A 107 2.25 -18.83 -11.92
C CYS A 107 3.26 -17.74 -12.28
N LYS A 108 4.32 -18.07 -13.02
CA LYS A 108 5.41 -17.12 -13.37
C LYS A 108 4.92 -15.84 -14.05
N ARG A 109 3.84 -15.90 -14.82
CA ARG A 109 3.27 -14.78 -15.57
C ARG A 109 2.24 -13.95 -14.80
N SER A 110 2.01 -14.24 -13.51
CA SER A 110 1.07 -13.48 -12.70
C SER A 110 1.75 -12.26 -12.08
N LYS A 111 1.47 -11.08 -12.61
CA LYS A 111 1.95 -9.79 -12.07
C LYS A 111 1.49 -9.56 -10.64
N ASP A 112 0.24 -9.93 -10.35
CA ASP A 112 -0.36 -9.77 -9.02
C ASP A 112 0.35 -10.60 -7.95
N LEU A 113 0.88 -11.78 -8.32
CA LEU A 113 1.63 -12.61 -7.37
C LEU A 113 2.99 -12.00 -7.02
N TRP A 114 3.67 -11.37 -7.99
CA TRP A 114 4.92 -10.67 -7.74
C TRP A 114 4.73 -9.44 -6.83
N THR A 115 3.73 -8.62 -7.12
CA THR A 115 3.41 -7.45 -6.29
C THR A 115 2.95 -7.86 -4.89
N ALA A 116 2.15 -8.93 -4.78
CA ALA A 116 1.71 -9.48 -3.49
C ALA A 116 2.89 -10.03 -2.67
N TYR A 117 3.90 -10.64 -3.31
CA TYR A 117 5.08 -11.12 -2.61
C TYR A 117 5.90 -9.95 -2.03
N ALA A 118 6.18 -8.93 -2.82
CA ALA A 118 6.87 -7.74 -2.32
C ALA A 118 6.08 -7.04 -1.20
N LYS A 119 4.75 -6.94 -1.34
CA LYS A 119 3.88 -6.40 -0.29
C LYS A 119 3.95 -7.19 1.01
N LEU A 120 3.99 -8.52 0.92
CA LEU A 120 4.12 -9.41 2.09
C LEU A 120 5.43 -9.16 2.83
N GLU A 121 6.55 -9.00 2.11
CA GLU A 121 7.84 -8.66 2.70
C GLU A 121 7.82 -7.28 3.37
N MET A 122 7.18 -6.28 2.74
CA MET A 122 7.01 -4.96 3.35
C MET A 122 6.14 -4.99 4.62
N ILE A 123 5.07 -5.78 4.63
CA ILE A 123 4.24 -6.00 5.84
C ILE A 123 5.08 -6.61 6.96
N TYR A 124 5.94 -7.56 6.64
CA TYR A 124 6.83 -8.18 7.62
C TYR A 124 7.81 -7.17 8.23
N ILE A 125 8.48 -6.38 7.38
CA ILE A 125 9.38 -5.32 7.82
C ILE A 125 8.62 -4.32 8.70
N ALA A 126 7.45 -3.86 8.27
CA ALA A 126 6.61 -2.93 9.03
C ALA A 126 6.21 -3.49 10.40
N LYS A 127 5.87 -4.77 10.49
CA LYS A 127 5.57 -5.45 11.76
C LYS A 127 6.78 -5.48 12.71
N ILE A 128 7.97 -5.75 12.19
CA ILE A 128 9.21 -5.75 13.01
C ILE A 128 9.49 -4.33 13.51
N PHE A 129 9.44 -3.32 12.63
CA PHE A 129 9.62 -1.93 13.03
C PHE A 129 8.59 -1.47 14.06
N GLY A 130 7.32 -1.82 13.85
CA GLY A 130 6.27 -1.52 14.82
C GLY A 130 6.54 -2.12 16.20
N ARG A 131 7.01 -3.36 16.26
CA ARG A 131 7.41 -4.02 17.53
C ARG A 131 8.61 -3.33 18.18
N ARG A 132 9.65 -3.00 17.40
CA ARG A 132 10.83 -2.30 17.91
C ARG A 132 10.46 -0.95 18.51
N ARG A 133 9.61 -0.19 17.83
CA ARG A 133 9.12 1.11 18.30
C ARG A 133 8.34 0.98 19.61
N ILE A 134 7.47 -0.02 19.73
CA ILE A 134 6.71 -0.28 20.97
C ILE A 134 7.63 -0.65 22.12
N LEU A 135 8.72 -1.39 21.84
CA LEU A 135 9.70 -1.81 22.84
C LEU A 135 10.75 -0.73 23.16
N GLY A 136 10.68 0.46 22.50
CA GLY A 136 11.65 1.54 22.70
C GLY A 136 13.07 1.18 22.24
N LEU A 137 13.22 0.21 21.34
CA LEU A 137 14.53 -0.24 20.83
C LEU A 137 15.06 0.63 19.69
N ASP A 138 14.28 1.59 19.21
CA ASP A 138 14.66 2.52 18.14
C ASP A 138 15.26 3.83 18.69
N GLU A 139 15.08 4.11 19.98
CA GLU A 139 15.71 5.24 20.66
C GLU A 139 17.10 4.83 21.12
N ASP A 140 18.12 5.56 20.67
CA ASP A 140 19.47 5.44 21.21
C ASP A 140 19.40 5.73 22.72
N ARG A 141 19.47 4.69 23.54
CA ARG A 141 19.50 4.81 25.01
C ARG A 141 20.67 5.67 25.54
N THR A 142 21.62 6.00 24.67
CA THR A 142 22.73 6.91 24.96
C THR A 142 22.32 8.38 25.06
N GLN A 143 21.09 8.73 24.67
CA GLN A 143 20.52 10.08 24.84
C GLN A 143 19.33 10.11 25.81
N ILE A 144 19.42 9.42 26.94
CA ILE A 144 18.61 9.81 28.09
C ILE A 144 19.20 11.16 28.55
N PRO A 145 18.49 12.31 28.40
CA PRO A 145 18.94 13.53 29.00
C PRO A 145 19.03 13.20 30.50
N GLN A 146 20.24 13.20 31.03
CA GLN A 146 20.39 13.36 32.45
C GLN A 146 19.60 14.64 32.76
N ALA A 147 18.45 14.47 33.41
CA ALA A 147 17.70 15.58 33.93
C ALA A 147 18.68 16.37 34.78
N THR A 148 19.18 17.49 34.24
CA THR A 148 19.88 18.48 35.03
C THR A 148 18.90 18.87 36.12
N VAL A 149 19.20 18.43 37.32
CA VAL A 149 18.51 18.87 38.52
C VAL A 149 18.76 20.37 38.58
N GLU A 150 17.84 21.15 38.02
CA GLU A 150 17.76 22.55 38.37
C GLU A 150 17.29 22.58 39.82
N ASP A 151 18.21 23.03 40.64
CA ASP A 151 18.06 23.31 42.08
C ASP A 151 16.99 24.40 42.27
N ASN A 152 15.73 24.00 42.22
CA ASN A 152 14.61 24.82 42.64
C ASN A 152 14.17 24.29 44.02
N SER A 153 14.64 25.03 45.02
CA SER A 153 14.31 24.93 46.42
C SER A 153 12.81 25.12 46.71
N ASP A 154 12.03 24.07 46.51
CA ASP A 154 10.73 23.91 47.15
C ASP A 154 10.73 22.55 47.91
N ALA A 155 10.76 22.67 49.23
CA ALA A 155 11.20 21.67 50.19
C ALA A 155 10.16 20.58 50.53
N ASP A 156 9.31 20.11 49.64
CA ASP A 156 8.33 19.06 49.97
C ASP A 156 8.12 17.96 48.89
N ILE A 157 8.96 17.91 47.86
CA ILE A 157 8.89 16.79 46.90
C ILE A 157 10.06 15.83 47.17
N VAL A 158 9.77 14.71 47.83
CA VAL A 158 10.70 13.58 47.92
C VAL A 158 10.83 12.97 46.52
N THR A 159 11.85 13.37 45.78
CA THR A 159 12.26 12.71 44.56
C THR A 159 12.72 11.31 44.90
N LEU A 160 11.91 10.32 44.53
CA LEU A 160 12.34 8.91 44.60
C LEU A 160 13.57 8.73 43.71
N PRO A 161 14.65 8.07 44.20
CA PRO A 161 15.78 7.76 43.33
C PRO A 161 15.29 6.97 42.13
N THR A 162 15.71 7.37 40.93
CA THR A 162 15.47 6.63 39.68
C THR A 162 16.22 5.30 39.81
N ILE A 163 15.50 4.27 40.25
CA ILE A 163 16.03 2.90 40.29
C ILE A 163 16.11 2.42 38.84
N THR A 164 17.32 2.33 38.32
CA THR A 164 17.56 1.75 36.99
C THR A 164 17.55 0.22 37.10
N ALA A 165 17.27 -0.47 35.97
CA ALA A 165 17.32 -1.94 35.96
C ALA A 165 18.70 -2.48 36.37
N GLU A 166 19.75 -1.69 36.19
CA GLU A 166 21.13 -1.95 36.59
C GLU A 166 21.33 -1.94 38.10
N ASP A 167 20.58 -1.11 38.83
CA ASP A 167 20.61 -1.05 40.31
C ASP A 167 19.97 -2.31 40.93
N ILE A 168 19.03 -2.94 40.21
CA ILE A 168 18.34 -4.16 40.63
C ILE A 168 19.18 -5.40 40.31
N ASN A 169 19.92 -5.39 39.21
CA ASN A 169 20.73 -6.50 38.76
C ASN A 169 22.05 -6.03 38.12
N PRO A 170 23.16 -5.97 38.88
CA PRO A 170 24.47 -5.51 38.41
C PRO A 170 25.06 -6.35 37.27
N ASP A 171 24.56 -7.58 37.05
CA ASP A 171 25.00 -8.44 35.95
C ASP A 171 24.46 -7.97 34.59
N LEU A 172 23.44 -7.07 34.55
CA LEU A 172 22.93 -6.46 33.31
C LEU A 172 23.95 -5.49 32.72
N ALA A 173 24.74 -4.79 33.51
CA ALA A 173 25.77 -3.87 33.03
C ALA A 173 26.89 -4.59 32.24
N GLN A 174 27.16 -5.87 32.55
CA GLN A 174 28.15 -6.68 31.84
C GLN A 174 27.63 -7.22 30.50
N ASN A 175 26.30 -7.24 30.28
CA ASN A 175 25.65 -7.72 29.04
C ASN A 175 25.40 -6.61 28.03
N ASP A 176 25.66 -5.34 28.34
CA ASP A 176 25.38 -4.20 27.50
C ASP A 176 26.13 -4.27 26.13
N SER A 177 27.33 -4.83 26.14
CA SER A 177 28.09 -5.08 24.90
C SER A 177 27.47 -6.17 24.02
N VAL A 178 26.85 -7.19 24.62
CA VAL A 178 26.18 -8.27 23.89
C VAL A 178 24.86 -7.78 23.32
N ASP A 179 24.12 -6.96 24.08
CA ASP A 179 22.86 -6.36 23.61
C ASP A 179 23.10 -5.32 22.52
N GLN A 180 24.17 -4.52 22.60
CA GLN A 180 24.55 -3.58 21.53
C GLN A 180 24.99 -4.31 20.25
N VAL A 181 25.76 -5.38 20.36
CA VAL A 181 26.14 -6.23 19.23
C VAL A 181 24.91 -6.92 18.63
N ALA A 182 23.98 -7.40 19.45
CA ALA A 182 22.73 -7.98 18.99
C ALA A 182 21.84 -6.95 18.28
N LEU A 183 21.75 -5.71 18.79
CA LEU A 183 21.04 -4.60 18.17
C LEU A 183 21.67 -4.14 16.85
N GLN A 184 23.00 -4.06 16.79
CA GLN A 184 23.75 -3.76 15.56
C GLN A 184 23.55 -4.87 14.51
N ASN A 185 23.57 -6.13 14.93
CA ASN A 185 23.31 -7.27 14.05
C ASN A 185 21.86 -7.26 13.51
N LEU A 186 20.89 -6.82 14.31
CA LEU A 186 19.51 -6.64 13.86
C LEU A 186 19.40 -5.53 12.80
N ASN A 187 20.13 -4.42 12.95
CA ASN A 187 20.16 -3.35 11.96
C ASN A 187 20.84 -3.76 10.65
N SER A 188 21.82 -4.66 10.71
CA SER A 188 22.55 -5.18 9.54
C SER A 188 21.79 -6.32 8.82
N MET A 189 20.66 -6.79 9.34
CA MET A 189 19.89 -7.86 8.69
C MET A 189 19.39 -7.45 7.30
N PRO A 190 19.74 -8.19 6.23
CA PRO A 190 19.27 -7.89 4.86
C PRO A 190 17.76 -7.84 4.73
N ALA A 191 17.05 -8.57 5.58
CA ALA A 191 15.58 -8.56 5.64
C ALA A 191 15.02 -7.19 6.06
N LEU A 192 15.70 -6.44 6.94
CA LEU A 192 15.25 -5.13 7.42
C LEU A 192 15.75 -3.98 6.54
N SER A 193 16.84 -4.18 5.80
CA SER A 193 17.39 -3.18 4.88
C SER A 193 16.57 -3.01 3.58
N GLY A 194 15.49 -3.79 3.39
CA GLY A 194 14.69 -3.78 2.17
C GLY A 194 15.29 -4.55 0.99
N ALA A 195 16.35 -5.33 1.21
CA ALA A 195 17.01 -6.07 0.14
C ALA A 195 16.10 -7.13 -0.51
N ILE A 196 15.20 -7.76 0.26
CA ILE A 196 14.29 -8.79 -0.27
C ILE A 196 13.23 -8.17 -1.19
N PRO A 197 12.48 -7.10 -0.80
CA PRO A 197 11.58 -6.41 -1.72
C PRO A 197 12.27 -5.93 -3.01
N ILE A 198 13.49 -5.41 -2.92
CA ILE A 198 14.31 -5.02 -4.08
C ILE A 198 14.58 -6.23 -4.99
N ALA A 199 15.05 -7.34 -4.43
CA ALA A 199 15.33 -8.55 -5.21
C ALA A 199 14.05 -9.13 -5.87
N VAL A 200 12.90 -9.03 -5.21
CA VAL A 200 11.61 -9.45 -5.78
C VAL A 200 11.23 -8.54 -6.94
N PHE A 201 11.40 -7.22 -6.80
CA PHE A 201 11.16 -6.27 -7.87
C PHE A 201 12.07 -6.52 -9.08
N ASP A 202 13.37 -6.67 -8.87
CA ASP A 202 14.35 -6.94 -9.93
C ASP A 202 14.03 -8.24 -10.68
N ALA A 203 13.65 -9.30 -9.94
CA ALA A 203 13.24 -10.56 -10.52
C ALA A 203 11.92 -10.43 -11.32
N ALA A 204 10.97 -9.61 -10.84
CA ALA A 204 9.74 -9.33 -11.56
C ALA A 204 10.01 -8.57 -12.86
N MET A 205 10.86 -7.53 -12.84
CA MET A 205 11.22 -6.76 -14.04
C MET A 205 12.02 -7.57 -15.05
N LYS A 206 12.84 -8.53 -14.61
CA LYS A 206 13.47 -9.50 -15.51
C LYS A 206 12.46 -10.43 -16.21
N GLN A 207 11.37 -10.78 -15.52
CA GLN A 207 10.32 -11.62 -16.09
C GLN A 207 9.38 -10.84 -17.02
N PHE A 208 9.21 -9.52 -16.76
CA PHE A 208 8.34 -8.62 -17.52
C PHE A 208 9.14 -7.37 -17.94
N PRO A 209 10.05 -7.53 -18.91
CA PRO A 209 10.77 -6.39 -19.44
C PRO A 209 9.79 -5.41 -20.08
N ASP A 210 10.06 -4.14 -19.94
CA ASP A 210 9.29 -3.03 -20.54
C ASP A 210 7.82 -2.90 -20.07
N ASP A 211 7.50 -3.46 -18.91
CA ASP A 211 6.16 -3.34 -18.31
C ASP A 211 6.11 -2.17 -17.31
N ASP A 212 5.85 -0.99 -17.82
CA ASP A 212 5.78 0.25 -17.05
C ASP A 212 4.62 0.26 -16.03
N LEU A 213 3.48 -0.37 -16.38
CA LEU A 213 2.34 -0.50 -15.47
C LEU A 213 2.67 -1.37 -14.25
N LEU A 214 3.46 -2.44 -14.44
CA LEU A 214 3.93 -3.25 -13.33
C LEU A 214 4.88 -2.45 -12.43
N GLY A 215 5.80 -1.70 -13.04
CA GLY A 215 6.72 -0.81 -12.32
C GLY A 215 5.98 0.21 -11.47
N GLU A 216 4.98 0.88 -12.03
CA GLU A 216 4.12 1.82 -11.30
C GLU A 216 3.37 1.15 -10.13
N ARG A 217 2.80 -0.04 -10.33
CA ARG A 217 2.14 -0.80 -9.24
C ARG A 217 3.07 -1.13 -8.09
N PHE A 218 4.35 -1.45 -8.38
CA PHE A 218 5.35 -1.63 -7.33
C PHE A 218 5.62 -0.32 -6.60
N PHE A 219 5.80 0.78 -7.32
CA PHE A 219 6.00 2.11 -6.74
C PHE A 219 4.84 2.49 -5.81
N GLU A 220 3.60 2.44 -6.29
CA GLU A 220 2.40 2.76 -5.49
C GLU A 220 2.26 1.86 -4.27
N MET A 221 2.57 0.57 -4.40
CA MET A 221 2.54 -0.36 -3.29
C MET A 221 3.55 0.03 -2.20
N ILE A 222 4.79 0.42 -2.56
CA ILE A 222 5.80 0.85 -1.59
C ILE A 222 5.44 2.20 -0.96
N VAL A 223 4.83 3.12 -1.70
CA VAL A 223 4.30 4.40 -1.17
C VAL A 223 3.38 4.18 0.03
N GLY A 224 2.58 3.13 0.01
CA GLY A 224 1.74 2.74 1.14
C GLY A 224 2.49 2.37 2.43
N PHE A 225 3.83 2.21 2.37
CA PHE A 225 4.70 1.88 3.52
C PHE A 225 5.63 3.03 3.91
N ALA A 226 5.24 4.28 3.68
CA ALA A 226 6.05 5.48 3.97
C ALA A 226 6.54 5.59 5.42
N GLY A 227 5.91 4.88 6.37
CA GLY A 227 6.34 4.83 7.79
C GLY A 227 7.51 3.87 8.08
N VAL A 228 8.03 3.13 7.08
CA VAL A 228 9.10 2.14 7.25
C VAL A 228 10.44 2.76 6.82
N PRO A 229 11.53 2.71 7.62
CA PRO A 229 12.78 3.42 7.31
C PRO A 229 13.39 3.07 5.96
N CYS A 230 13.28 1.82 5.50
CA CYS A 230 13.87 1.39 4.23
C CYS A 230 13.07 1.81 2.98
N TYR A 231 11.87 2.42 3.11
CA TYR A 231 11.02 2.71 1.96
C TYR A 231 11.66 3.65 0.93
N LYS A 232 12.39 4.68 1.40
CA LYS A 232 13.08 5.64 0.51
C LYS A 232 14.08 4.94 -0.40
N LYS A 233 14.93 4.10 0.20
CA LYS A 233 15.94 3.31 -0.54
C LYS A 233 15.31 2.40 -1.60
N ILE A 234 14.18 1.77 -1.26
CA ILE A 234 13.47 0.89 -2.20
C ILE A 234 12.86 1.72 -3.34
N LEU A 235 12.23 2.87 -3.02
CA LEU A 235 11.67 3.76 -4.04
C LEU A 235 12.75 4.32 -4.99
N GLU A 236 13.90 4.73 -4.46
CA GLU A 236 15.05 5.18 -5.27
C GLU A 236 15.48 4.09 -6.24
N HIS A 237 15.70 2.87 -5.74
CA HIS A 237 16.09 1.74 -6.60
C HIS A 237 15.04 1.44 -7.70
N ILE A 238 13.75 1.46 -7.35
CA ILE A 238 12.66 1.23 -8.32
C ILE A 238 12.68 2.31 -9.40
N VAL A 239 12.73 3.58 -9.00
CA VAL A 239 12.72 4.71 -9.94
C VAL A 239 13.96 4.72 -10.82
N ASP A 240 15.15 4.48 -10.27
CA ASP A 240 16.41 4.43 -11.02
C ASP A 240 16.38 3.29 -12.06
N THR A 241 15.95 2.10 -11.64
CA THR A 241 15.84 0.94 -12.53
C THR A 241 14.83 1.17 -13.66
N LEU A 242 13.64 1.71 -13.34
CA LEU A 242 12.61 2.00 -14.34
C LEU A 242 13.03 3.13 -15.28
N SER A 243 13.64 4.20 -14.75
CA SER A 243 14.11 5.34 -15.56
C SER A 243 15.24 4.94 -16.51
N ALA A 244 16.10 3.99 -16.11
CA ALA A 244 17.14 3.44 -16.97
C ALA A 244 16.56 2.54 -18.07
N ALA A 245 15.54 1.72 -17.75
CA ALA A 245 14.93 0.80 -18.71
C ALA A 245 13.96 1.50 -19.67
N MET A 246 13.13 2.41 -19.16
CA MET A 246 12.02 3.02 -19.91
C MET A 246 11.99 4.55 -19.73
N PRO A 247 12.96 5.30 -20.25
CA PRO A 247 13.09 6.76 -20.01
C PRO A 247 11.96 7.60 -20.62
N THR A 248 11.25 7.07 -21.63
CA THR A 248 10.17 7.77 -22.35
C THR A 248 8.77 7.44 -21.85
N SER A 249 8.63 6.46 -20.94
CA SER A 249 7.32 6.06 -20.43
C SER A 249 6.70 7.15 -19.55
N PRO A 250 5.43 7.52 -19.78
CA PRO A 250 4.71 8.49 -18.95
C PRO A 250 4.48 8.00 -17.52
N LEU A 251 4.33 6.68 -17.32
CA LEU A 251 4.11 6.09 -15.99
C LEU A 251 5.38 6.16 -15.14
N VAL A 252 6.51 5.84 -15.74
CA VAL A 252 7.82 5.93 -15.09
C VAL A 252 8.17 7.38 -14.76
N ALA A 253 7.92 8.30 -15.70
CA ALA A 253 8.12 9.73 -15.46
C ALA A 253 7.26 10.23 -14.29
N ASN A 254 6.02 9.79 -14.17
CA ASN A 254 5.16 10.13 -13.04
C ASN A 254 5.76 9.65 -11.70
N CYS A 255 6.27 8.42 -11.63
CA CYS A 255 6.95 7.91 -10.44
C CYS A 255 8.20 8.75 -10.09
N TYR A 256 9.01 9.11 -11.09
CA TYR A 256 10.21 9.93 -10.92
C TYR A 256 9.90 11.34 -10.42
N ILE A 257 8.83 11.97 -10.96
CA ILE A 257 8.40 13.32 -10.60
C ILE A 257 7.98 13.38 -9.13
N TRP A 258 7.12 12.46 -8.70
CA TRP A 258 6.51 12.52 -7.37
C TRP A 258 7.33 11.84 -6.27
N GLN A 259 8.37 11.08 -6.58
CA GLN A 259 9.26 10.43 -5.60
C GLN A 259 9.70 11.36 -4.45
N PRO A 260 10.13 12.64 -4.69
CA PRO A 260 10.61 13.52 -3.62
C PRO A 260 9.55 13.92 -2.60
N VAL A 261 8.28 13.83 -2.97
CA VAL A 261 7.14 14.25 -2.13
C VAL A 261 6.53 13.07 -1.37
N VAL A 262 6.82 11.84 -1.82
CA VAL A 262 6.26 10.62 -1.22
C VAL A 262 6.66 10.50 0.26
N GLY A 263 5.65 10.23 1.11
CA GLY A 263 5.85 10.02 2.54
C GLY A 263 6.06 11.30 3.36
N ILE A 264 6.07 12.47 2.73
CA ILE A 264 6.13 13.75 3.40
C ILE A 264 4.72 14.28 3.59
N LYS A 265 4.37 14.63 4.82
CA LYS A 265 3.06 15.25 5.09
C LYS A 265 3.00 16.64 4.46
N PRO A 266 1.90 17.01 3.79
CA PRO A 266 1.75 18.33 3.17
C PRO A 266 1.89 19.52 4.14
N THR A 267 1.67 19.28 5.43
CA THR A 267 1.84 20.25 6.52
C THR A 267 3.26 20.33 7.09
N SER A 268 4.17 19.45 6.62
CA SER A 268 5.56 19.42 7.09
C SER A 268 6.40 20.54 6.45
N PRO A 269 7.36 21.14 7.17
CA PRO A 269 8.29 22.14 6.61
C PRO A 269 9.21 21.58 5.50
N GLU A 270 9.32 20.27 5.37
CA GLU A 270 10.08 19.61 4.29
C GLU A 270 9.29 19.53 2.96
N PHE A 271 7.96 19.63 3.03
CA PHE A 271 7.09 19.47 1.86
C PHE A 271 7.37 20.51 0.76
N PRO A 272 7.56 21.83 1.04
CA PRO A 272 7.87 22.82 0.01
C PRO A 272 9.14 22.50 -0.78
N ARG A 273 10.17 21.98 -0.10
CA ARG A 273 11.44 21.58 -0.75
C ARG A 273 11.22 20.39 -1.69
N GLY A 274 10.53 19.35 -1.21
CA GLY A 274 10.18 18.19 -2.02
C GLY A 274 9.33 18.56 -3.22
N LEU A 275 8.33 19.44 -3.02
CA LEU A 275 7.47 19.96 -4.08
C LEU A 275 8.26 20.76 -5.12
N GLY A 276 9.18 21.62 -4.72
CA GLY A 276 10.04 22.37 -5.64
C GLY A 276 10.85 21.45 -6.55
N VAL A 277 11.44 20.38 -5.99
CA VAL A 277 12.15 19.36 -6.79
C VAL A 277 11.19 18.62 -7.73
N ALA A 278 9.99 18.25 -7.27
CA ALA A 278 9.00 17.57 -8.08
C ALA A 278 8.55 18.42 -9.27
N LEU A 279 8.28 19.71 -9.07
CA LEU A 279 7.89 20.65 -10.13
C LEU A 279 9.01 20.85 -11.16
N HIS A 280 10.26 20.99 -10.71
CA HIS A 280 11.41 21.04 -11.62
C HIS A 280 11.57 19.77 -12.45
N ARG A 281 11.36 18.58 -11.84
CA ARG A 281 11.35 17.30 -12.54
C ARG A 281 10.18 17.22 -13.55
N LEU A 282 9.01 17.77 -13.21
CA LEU A 282 7.86 17.83 -14.12
C LEU A 282 8.19 18.60 -15.40
N ASP A 283 8.76 19.80 -15.27
CA ASP A 283 9.12 20.64 -16.42
C ASP A 283 10.16 19.94 -17.32
N SER A 284 11.16 19.29 -16.71
CA SER A 284 12.20 18.57 -17.46
C SER A 284 11.67 17.29 -18.12
N SER A 285 10.70 16.61 -17.52
CA SER A 285 10.12 15.37 -18.04
C SER A 285 9.08 15.64 -19.14
N ALA A 286 8.34 16.74 -19.06
CA ALA A 286 7.33 17.12 -20.05
C ALA A 286 7.89 17.25 -21.48
N GLN A 287 9.18 17.51 -21.64
CA GLN A 287 9.84 17.61 -22.94
C GLN A 287 10.31 16.25 -23.52
N ARG A 288 10.49 15.24 -22.67
CA ARG A 288 11.11 13.95 -23.05
C ARG A 288 10.09 12.82 -23.23
N VAL A 289 8.91 12.95 -22.59
CA VAL A 289 7.91 11.89 -22.52
C VAL A 289 6.92 11.98 -23.68
N HIS A 290 6.69 10.84 -24.33
CA HIS A 290 5.64 10.67 -25.34
C HIS A 290 4.95 9.30 -25.17
N PRO A 291 3.62 9.21 -25.17
CA PRO A 291 2.61 10.29 -25.28
C PRO A 291 2.50 11.11 -23.97
N ARG A 292 2.21 12.41 -24.08
CA ARG A 292 2.12 13.32 -22.92
C ARG A 292 0.80 13.21 -22.16
N LEU A 293 -0.27 12.85 -22.84
CA LEU A 293 -1.62 12.82 -22.29
C LEU A 293 -1.74 11.99 -20.98
N PRO A 294 -1.22 10.75 -20.89
CA PRO A 294 -1.27 9.96 -19.65
C PRO A 294 -0.50 10.62 -18.49
N LEU A 295 0.65 11.27 -18.78
CA LEU A 295 1.44 11.96 -17.77
C LEU A 295 0.67 13.16 -17.20
N LEU A 296 0.09 14.01 -18.07
CA LEU A 296 -0.69 15.18 -17.67
C LEU A 296 -1.88 14.79 -16.79
N LYS A 297 -2.61 13.71 -17.14
CA LYS A 297 -3.71 13.20 -16.32
C LYS A 297 -3.27 12.81 -14.92
N ARG A 298 -2.21 12.02 -14.81
CA ARG A 298 -1.68 11.57 -13.51
C ARG A 298 -1.14 12.73 -12.68
N THR A 299 -0.51 13.70 -13.33
CA THR A 299 -0.07 14.94 -12.68
C THR A 299 -1.24 15.70 -12.10
N ILE A 300 -2.33 15.84 -12.85
CA ILE A 300 -3.56 16.49 -12.40
C ILE A 300 -4.16 15.73 -11.21
N ASP A 301 -4.27 14.39 -11.27
CA ASP A 301 -4.79 13.57 -10.18
C ASP A 301 -3.95 13.74 -8.90
N SER A 302 -2.61 13.80 -9.03
CA SER A 302 -1.70 14.04 -7.90
C SER A 302 -1.85 15.44 -7.31
N LEU A 303 -1.92 16.48 -8.15
CA LEU A 303 -2.13 17.86 -7.71
C LEU A 303 -3.48 18.02 -7.00
N LEU A 304 -4.54 17.38 -7.50
CA LEU A 304 -5.85 17.40 -6.86
C LEU A 304 -5.84 16.71 -5.49
N SER A 305 -5.09 15.62 -5.34
CA SER A 305 -4.96 14.94 -4.05
C SER A 305 -4.30 15.82 -2.99
N PHE A 306 -3.28 16.62 -3.37
CA PHE A 306 -2.64 17.58 -2.46
C PHE A 306 -3.54 18.78 -2.13
N LEU A 307 -4.27 19.30 -3.11
CA LEU A 307 -5.21 20.40 -2.91
C LEU A 307 -6.40 20.04 -2.01
N GLY A 308 -6.75 18.76 -1.94
CA GLY A 308 -7.79 18.22 -1.06
C GLY A 308 -7.43 18.22 0.43
N VAL A 309 -6.19 18.54 0.81
CA VAL A 309 -5.78 18.64 2.22
C VAL A 309 -6.21 19.99 2.77
N GLU A 310 -7.07 20.00 3.82
CA GLU A 310 -7.65 21.21 4.39
C GLU A 310 -6.62 22.12 5.06
N GLU A 311 -5.61 21.58 5.72
CA GLU A 311 -4.57 22.27 6.48
C GLU A 311 -3.35 22.68 5.65
N LEU A 312 -3.49 22.82 4.34
CA LEU A 312 -2.38 23.19 3.46
C LEU A 312 -2.05 24.69 3.57
N ASP A 313 -0.75 25.00 3.65
CA ASP A 313 -0.23 26.37 3.62
C ASP A 313 -0.79 27.16 2.42
N PRO A 314 -1.31 28.39 2.61
CA PRO A 314 -1.91 29.19 1.54
C PRO A 314 -0.95 29.50 0.40
N ASP A 315 0.35 29.63 0.65
CA ASP A 315 1.33 29.92 -0.40
C ASP A 315 1.63 28.67 -1.22
N ILE A 316 1.72 27.50 -0.59
CA ILE A 316 1.82 26.21 -1.28
C ILE A 316 0.57 25.97 -2.13
N ARG A 317 -0.62 26.27 -1.59
CA ARG A 317 -1.89 26.17 -2.34
C ARG A 317 -1.88 27.04 -3.60
N LYS A 318 -1.37 28.28 -3.54
CA LYS A 318 -1.22 29.15 -4.72
C LYS A 318 -0.32 28.54 -5.79
N VAL A 319 0.83 27.97 -5.38
CA VAL A 319 1.77 27.31 -6.30
C VAL A 319 1.11 26.10 -6.97
N LEU A 320 0.45 25.23 -6.19
CA LEU A 320 -0.25 24.06 -6.73
C LEU A 320 -1.38 24.44 -7.69
N LEU A 321 -2.14 25.51 -7.40
CA LEU A 321 -3.18 26.02 -8.30
C LEU A 321 -2.60 26.60 -9.60
N ALA A 322 -1.48 27.33 -9.51
CA ALA A 322 -0.79 27.85 -10.70
C ALA A 322 -0.29 26.70 -11.59
N THR A 323 0.33 25.68 -10.97
CA THR A 323 0.78 24.47 -11.70
C THR A 323 -0.40 23.72 -12.31
N LEU A 324 -1.50 23.54 -11.56
CA LEU A 324 -2.71 22.88 -12.08
C LEU A 324 -3.27 23.65 -13.30
N LYS A 325 -3.31 24.98 -13.25
CA LYS A 325 -3.75 25.80 -14.39
C LYS A 325 -2.82 25.64 -15.59
N SER A 326 -1.52 25.60 -15.38
CA SER A 326 -0.53 25.36 -16.46
C SER A 326 -0.70 23.96 -17.08
N THR A 327 -0.81 22.92 -16.26
CA THR A 327 -0.99 21.55 -16.73
C THR A 327 -2.33 21.34 -17.45
N LEU A 328 -3.39 22.02 -17.01
CA LEU A 328 -4.67 22.03 -17.74
C LEU A 328 -4.57 22.70 -19.11
N GLY A 329 -3.81 23.82 -19.21
CA GLY A 329 -3.54 24.45 -20.50
C GLY A 329 -2.77 23.54 -21.45
N GLN A 330 -1.76 22.84 -20.95
CA GLN A 330 -1.01 21.85 -21.74
C GLN A 330 -1.91 20.68 -22.18
N LEU A 331 -2.74 20.16 -21.26
CA LEU A 331 -3.71 19.12 -21.59
C LEU A 331 -4.66 19.57 -22.71
N GLN A 332 -5.12 20.82 -22.64
CA GLN A 332 -5.97 21.41 -23.67
C GLN A 332 -5.29 21.42 -25.03
N MET A 333 -4.04 21.87 -25.10
CA MET A 333 -3.27 21.92 -26.36
C MET A 333 -3.05 20.52 -26.96
N GLU A 334 -2.70 19.51 -26.14
CA GLU A 334 -2.53 18.13 -26.59
C GLU A 334 -3.84 17.52 -27.10
N LEU A 335 -4.96 17.79 -26.44
CA LEU A 335 -6.28 17.33 -26.86
C LEU A 335 -6.77 18.00 -28.16
N GLU A 336 -6.42 19.27 -28.39
CA GLU A 336 -6.69 19.96 -29.67
C GLU A 336 -5.89 19.34 -30.81
N HIS A 337 -4.66 18.91 -30.50
CA HIS A 337 -3.80 18.26 -31.51
C HIS A 337 -4.25 16.82 -31.82
N GLU A 338 -4.80 16.09 -30.86
CA GLU A 338 -5.30 14.72 -31.01
C GLU A 338 -6.81 14.64 -31.30
N ALA A 339 -7.45 15.72 -31.71
CA ALA A 339 -8.92 15.97 -31.78
C ALA A 339 -9.79 14.94 -32.55
N GLY A 340 -9.36 13.70 -32.71
CA GLY A 340 -10.12 12.60 -33.34
C GLY A 340 -10.51 11.44 -32.45
N GLU A 341 -9.72 11.05 -31.47
CA GLU A 341 -9.84 9.71 -30.82
C GLU A 341 -10.11 9.69 -29.32
N ASN A 342 -9.78 10.75 -28.55
CA ASN A 342 -9.70 10.67 -27.07
C ASN A 342 -10.74 11.47 -26.28
N GLY A 343 -11.93 11.72 -26.83
CA GLY A 343 -13.00 12.49 -26.17
C GLY A 343 -13.46 11.94 -24.79
N ASP A 344 -13.46 10.63 -24.64
CA ASP A 344 -13.94 9.98 -23.40
C ASP A 344 -12.96 10.18 -22.21
N GLU A 345 -11.66 10.27 -22.48
CA GLU A 345 -10.63 10.42 -21.45
C GLU A 345 -10.58 11.83 -20.88
N ALA A 346 -10.75 12.84 -21.73
CA ALA A 346 -10.84 14.22 -21.28
C ALA A 346 -12.13 14.49 -20.48
N ALA A 347 -13.23 13.82 -20.85
CA ALA A 347 -14.47 13.88 -20.08
C ALA A 347 -14.30 13.36 -18.65
N GLN A 348 -13.51 12.29 -18.44
CA GLN A 348 -13.22 11.75 -17.10
C GLN A 348 -12.41 12.72 -16.24
N VAL A 349 -11.40 13.38 -16.82
CA VAL A 349 -10.60 14.39 -16.10
C VAL A 349 -11.47 15.57 -15.69
N LEU A 350 -12.32 16.07 -16.60
CA LEU A 350 -13.24 17.15 -16.32
C LEU A 350 -14.28 16.79 -15.24
N GLN A 351 -14.76 15.55 -15.22
CA GLN A 351 -15.65 15.06 -14.19
C GLN A 351 -14.99 15.02 -12.81
N LYS A 352 -13.73 14.57 -12.73
CA LYS A 352 -12.95 14.59 -11.48
C LYS A 352 -12.71 16.03 -10.97
N LEU A 353 -12.40 16.96 -11.87
CA LEU A 353 -12.23 18.37 -11.52
C LEU A 353 -13.53 18.97 -10.94
N ARG A 354 -14.68 18.56 -11.49
CA ARG A 354 -15.99 19.00 -11.05
C ARG A 354 -16.34 18.47 -9.65
N SER A 355 -16.04 17.20 -9.37
CA SER A 355 -16.31 16.58 -8.07
C SER A 355 -15.51 17.19 -6.91
N ASN A 356 -14.36 17.79 -7.18
CA ASN A 356 -13.47 18.37 -6.17
C ASN A 356 -13.75 19.86 -5.84
N SER A 357 -14.92 20.39 -6.20
CA SER A 357 -15.35 21.79 -5.91
C SER A 357 -14.40 22.88 -6.44
N LEU A 358 -13.57 22.56 -7.42
CA LEU A 358 -12.59 23.48 -8.03
C LEU A 358 -13.16 24.20 -9.26
N HIS A 359 -14.51 24.34 -9.35
CA HIS A 359 -15.22 24.94 -10.48
C HIS A 359 -14.69 26.31 -10.91
N GLN A 360 -14.34 27.16 -9.94
CA GLN A 360 -13.89 28.53 -10.23
C GLN A 360 -12.62 28.59 -11.08
N PHE A 361 -11.76 27.58 -11.01
CA PHE A 361 -10.50 27.51 -11.75
C PHE A 361 -10.63 26.79 -13.10
N VAL A 362 -11.72 26.03 -13.27
CA VAL A 362 -11.93 25.14 -14.42
C VAL A 362 -12.93 25.72 -15.42
N GLU A 363 -13.72 26.74 -15.04
CA GLU A 363 -14.72 27.35 -15.94
C GLU A 363 -14.18 27.70 -17.34
N PRO A 364 -12.99 28.31 -17.51
CA PRO A 364 -12.47 28.62 -18.84
C PRO A 364 -12.16 27.39 -19.67
N THR A 365 -11.61 26.34 -19.04
CA THR A 365 -11.29 25.04 -19.69
C THR A 365 -12.52 24.21 -19.95
N MET A 366 -13.54 24.30 -19.09
CA MET A 366 -14.85 23.66 -19.30
C MET A 366 -15.61 24.28 -20.47
N ALA A 367 -15.62 25.58 -20.57
CA ALA A 367 -16.27 26.29 -21.69
C ALA A 367 -15.64 25.90 -23.05
N TRP A 368 -14.33 25.69 -23.06
CA TRP A 368 -13.59 25.22 -24.21
C TRP A 368 -13.93 23.75 -24.54
N ALA A 369 -13.91 22.84 -23.56
CA ALA A 369 -14.28 21.43 -23.76
C ALA A 369 -15.70 21.27 -24.33
N PHE A 370 -16.65 22.07 -23.83
CA PHE A 370 -18.00 22.12 -24.36
C PHE A 370 -18.09 22.70 -25.81
N ARG A 371 -17.17 23.56 -26.19
CA ARG A 371 -17.13 24.13 -27.54
C ARG A 371 -16.63 23.13 -28.56
N ILE A 372 -15.60 22.32 -28.23
CA ILE A 372 -15.02 21.31 -29.12
C ILE A 372 -15.88 20.04 -29.17
N TRP A 373 -16.36 19.57 -27.99
CA TRP A 373 -17.11 18.31 -27.87
C TRP A 373 -18.62 18.47 -27.77
N GLY A 374 -19.13 19.69 -27.82
CA GLY A 374 -20.56 19.98 -27.78
C GLY A 374 -21.39 19.38 -28.95
N LYS A 375 -20.72 18.76 -29.91
CA LYS A 375 -21.32 17.94 -30.98
C LYS A 375 -21.39 16.45 -30.64
N ASN A 376 -20.77 16.00 -29.55
CA ASN A 376 -20.74 14.59 -29.14
C ASN A 376 -21.84 14.33 -28.09
N THR A 377 -22.81 13.50 -28.44
CA THR A 377 -24.07 13.25 -27.71
C THR A 377 -23.91 12.84 -26.25
N ARG A 378 -22.76 12.28 -25.84
CA ARG A 378 -22.50 11.87 -24.46
C ARG A 378 -22.19 13.04 -23.50
N LEU A 379 -21.62 14.14 -24.00
CA LEU A 379 -21.32 15.33 -23.17
C LEU A 379 -22.53 16.28 -23.06
N VAL A 380 -23.49 16.20 -23.98
CA VAL A 380 -24.74 16.94 -23.89
C VAL A 380 -25.59 16.50 -22.72
N ASN A 381 -25.55 15.21 -22.36
CA ASN A 381 -26.23 14.69 -21.18
C ASN A 381 -25.66 15.17 -19.82
N LEU A 382 -24.40 15.64 -19.79
CA LEU A 382 -23.81 16.27 -18.60
C LEU A 382 -24.30 17.72 -18.38
N ARG A 383 -24.91 18.33 -19.40
CA ARG A 383 -25.51 19.69 -19.32
C ARG A 383 -26.91 19.71 -18.69
N GLY A 384 -27.60 18.57 -18.70
CA GLY A 384 -29.03 18.51 -18.39
C GLY A 384 -29.40 18.18 -16.94
N THR A 385 -28.47 17.79 -16.08
CA THR A 385 -28.82 17.23 -14.77
C THR A 385 -28.51 18.10 -13.54
N ASP A 386 -27.87 19.28 -13.68
CA ASP A 386 -27.45 20.08 -12.54
C ASP A 386 -27.69 21.60 -12.64
N LEU A 387 -28.78 22.00 -13.27
CA LEU A 387 -29.29 23.39 -13.22
C LEU A 387 -30.70 23.43 -12.61
N ILE A 388 -30.91 22.72 -11.48
CA ILE A 388 -32.05 22.97 -10.55
C ILE A 388 -31.52 22.82 -9.11
#